data_3f18e1a2b8f42c4b01e75346c4a4d07f
#
_entry.id   3f18e1a2b8f42c4b01e75346c4a4d07f
#
_cell.length_a   1.000
_cell.length_b   1.000
_cell.length_c   1.000
_cell.angle_alpha   90.00
_cell.angle_beta   90.00
_cell.angle_gamma   90.00
#
_symmetry.space_group_name_H-M   'P 1'
#
loop_
_entity.id
_entity.type
_entity.pdbx_description
1 polymer ?
#
loop_
_entity_poly.entity_id
_entity_poly.type
_entity_poly.pdbx_seq_one_letter_code
_entity_poly.pdbx_strand_id
1 'polypeptide(L)'
;MYAPVSTFLAPADTARAVGDVYSVSLLATLPVLLALFVFLCLRHSSAGTRTVVWRSALAGLLVIYAGRFMPWQWMAWVLPELLSRPLVALGTVRLDVAPEIANAGEPLPADALALRTMLFLYWSGVAFVLLRTVIARFRLATIKREAVVLESRNWRMQLTQAGKATGTTIGSVRLLTSPRVQVPLTWGVWRPVVLLPSEVHRWPADRVQAVLRHELAHVRSRDAAMRLAARVACALFWFHPGVWWLARRFENDAEGACDDRVLLSGVRASDYAEWLAASSRSPAHDLGTAMALARRGNLRARLADVTNVHRRLTMPGRRAVLCTVTATMAIVAPLATARLAPTRGVLTSLMQEPRWESRAWAVVRLAQRPDSVDVARAAARHDPDPAVRAWARYALARGPVRATPLPRS
;
A
#
# COMPACT_ATOMS: atom_id res chain seq x y z
N MET A 1 -8.88 -14.06 40.11
CA MET A 1 -10.13 -14.31 39.37
C MET A 1 -9.85 -13.95 37.91
N TYR A 2 -9.37 -14.93 37.13
CA TYR A 2 -9.00 -14.75 35.73
C TYR A 2 -10.27 -14.74 34.89
N ALA A 3 -10.56 -13.63 34.19
CA ALA A 3 -11.60 -13.62 33.18
C ALA A 3 -11.18 -14.58 32.05
N PRO A 4 -12.04 -15.46 31.59
CA PRO A 4 -11.68 -16.41 30.55
C PRO A 4 -11.44 -15.67 29.24
N VAL A 5 -10.36 -16.04 28.55
CA VAL A 5 -9.92 -15.55 27.23
C VAL A 5 -11.00 -15.72 26.13
N SER A 6 -12.12 -16.36 26.45
CA SER A 6 -13.25 -16.60 25.55
C SER A 6 -14.11 -15.37 25.22
N THR A 7 -13.87 -14.21 25.87
CA THR A 7 -14.64 -12.97 25.63
C THR A 7 -14.14 -12.16 24.43
N PHE A 8 -13.10 -12.61 23.73
CA PHE A 8 -12.36 -11.73 22.80
C PHE A 8 -12.94 -11.56 21.40
N LEU A 9 -13.96 -12.30 20.97
CA LEU A 9 -14.67 -11.98 19.72
C LEU A 9 -16.12 -12.53 19.79
N ALA A 10 -17.05 -11.66 20.08
CA ALA A 10 -18.46 -11.95 19.87
C ALA A 10 -18.71 -12.27 18.39
N PRO A 11 -19.64 -13.17 18.04
CA PRO A 11 -19.93 -13.55 16.64
C PRO A 11 -20.21 -12.34 15.73
N ALA A 12 -20.87 -11.32 16.27
CA ALA A 12 -21.15 -10.06 15.54
C ALA A 12 -19.88 -9.27 15.20
N ASP A 13 -18.86 -9.26 16.07
CA ASP A 13 -17.59 -8.57 15.82
C ASP A 13 -16.75 -9.33 14.79
N THR A 14 -16.82 -10.64 14.81
CA THR A 14 -16.15 -11.52 13.84
C THR A 14 -16.74 -11.33 12.44
N ALA A 15 -18.06 -11.31 12.31
CA ALA A 15 -18.76 -11.07 11.04
C ALA A 15 -18.45 -9.67 10.48
N ARG A 16 -18.40 -8.65 11.36
CA ARG A 16 -18.00 -7.30 10.97
C ARG A 16 -16.56 -7.27 10.45
N ALA A 17 -15.62 -7.90 11.15
CA ALA A 17 -14.23 -7.94 10.73
C ALA A 17 -14.04 -8.64 9.37
N VAL A 18 -14.74 -9.75 9.10
CA VAL A 18 -14.74 -10.41 7.79
C VAL A 18 -15.32 -9.50 6.72
N GLY A 19 -16.45 -8.83 6.98
CA GLY A 19 -17.05 -7.87 6.08
C GLY A 19 -16.14 -6.68 5.77
N ASP A 20 -15.36 -6.22 6.76
CA ASP A 20 -14.38 -5.16 6.57
C ASP A 20 -13.22 -5.62 5.68
N VAL A 21 -12.66 -6.81 5.89
CA VAL A 21 -11.60 -7.38 5.03
C VAL A 21 -12.11 -7.55 3.60
N TYR A 22 -13.32 -8.07 3.41
CA TYR A 22 -13.93 -8.24 2.10
C TYR A 22 -14.12 -6.91 1.37
N SER A 23 -14.73 -5.92 2.03
CA SER A 23 -14.98 -4.60 1.44
C SER A 23 -13.68 -3.86 1.08
N VAL A 24 -12.64 -3.93 1.93
CA VAL A 24 -11.33 -3.35 1.63
C VAL A 24 -10.69 -4.05 0.44
N SER A 25 -10.87 -5.36 0.30
CA SER A 25 -10.34 -6.13 -0.83
C SER A 25 -10.98 -5.71 -2.15
N LEU A 26 -12.30 -5.53 -2.18
CA LEU A 26 -13.01 -5.01 -3.35
C LEU A 26 -12.56 -3.59 -3.69
N LEU A 27 -12.48 -2.71 -2.70
CA LEU A 27 -12.03 -1.32 -2.90
C LEU A 27 -10.57 -1.25 -3.36
N ALA A 28 -9.72 -2.21 -2.98
CA ALA A 28 -8.33 -2.29 -3.42
C ALA A 28 -8.19 -2.59 -4.93
N THR A 29 -9.19 -3.22 -5.56
CA THR A 29 -9.15 -3.48 -7.00
C THR A 29 -9.18 -2.20 -7.82
N LEU A 30 -9.90 -1.17 -7.37
CA LEU A 30 -10.05 0.10 -8.09
C LEU A 30 -8.73 0.85 -8.29
N PRO A 31 -7.90 1.11 -7.25
CA PRO A 31 -6.59 1.73 -7.46
C PRO A 31 -5.65 0.88 -8.31
N VAL A 32 -5.75 -0.46 -8.25
CA VAL A 32 -4.95 -1.36 -9.10
C VAL A 32 -5.37 -1.21 -10.56
N LEU A 33 -6.66 -1.23 -10.86
CA LEU A 33 -7.19 -1.06 -12.22
C LEU A 33 -6.89 0.35 -12.76
N LEU A 34 -7.04 1.38 -11.93
CA LEU A 34 -6.68 2.73 -12.28
C LEU A 34 -5.17 2.85 -12.59
N ALA A 35 -4.33 2.26 -11.75
CA ALA A 35 -2.89 2.27 -11.98
C ALA A 35 -2.52 1.52 -13.27
N LEU A 36 -3.21 0.42 -13.58
CA LEU A 36 -3.06 -0.29 -14.86
C LEU A 36 -3.49 0.60 -16.03
N PHE A 37 -4.64 1.26 -15.96
CA PHE A 37 -5.13 2.16 -17.00
C PHE A 37 -4.14 3.32 -17.23
N VAL A 38 -3.73 4.00 -16.16
CA VAL A 38 -2.75 5.10 -16.24
C VAL A 38 -1.41 4.60 -16.81
N PHE A 39 -0.98 3.38 -16.45
CA PHE A 39 0.21 2.77 -17.03
C PHE A 39 0.07 2.55 -18.54
N LEU A 40 -1.06 2.06 -19.01
CA LEU A 40 -1.31 1.86 -20.45
C LEU A 40 -1.24 3.20 -21.20
N CYS A 41 -1.76 4.28 -20.61
CA CYS A 41 -1.65 5.62 -21.16
C CYS A 41 -0.21 6.16 -21.15
N LEU A 42 0.55 5.86 -20.09
CA LEU A 42 1.91 6.36 -19.88
C LEU A 42 3.01 5.36 -20.24
N ARG A 43 2.70 4.28 -20.96
CA ARG A 43 3.66 3.23 -21.30
C ARG A 43 4.90 3.74 -22.05
N HIS A 44 4.76 4.84 -22.79
CA HIS A 44 5.83 5.50 -23.54
C HIS A 44 6.51 6.67 -22.77
N SER A 45 6.10 6.91 -21.52
CA SER A 45 6.73 7.92 -20.67
C SER A 45 8.01 7.38 -20.02
N SER A 46 8.79 8.30 -19.40
CA SER A 46 10.02 7.90 -18.68
C SER A 46 9.72 7.00 -17.49
N ALA A 47 10.68 6.15 -17.12
CA ALA A 47 10.59 5.27 -15.95
C ALA A 47 10.32 6.07 -14.66
N GLY A 48 10.91 7.26 -14.54
CA GLY A 48 10.66 8.16 -13.42
C GLY A 48 9.20 8.56 -13.29
N THR A 49 8.52 8.90 -14.39
CA THR A 49 7.08 9.24 -14.38
C THR A 49 6.22 8.03 -13.97
N ARG A 50 6.48 6.85 -14.55
CA ARG A 50 5.75 5.63 -14.17
C ARG A 50 5.94 5.26 -12.70
N THR A 51 7.15 5.46 -12.17
CA THR A 51 7.44 5.21 -10.74
C THR A 51 6.57 6.07 -9.81
N VAL A 52 6.27 7.32 -10.18
CA VAL A 52 5.35 8.17 -9.38
C VAL A 52 3.95 7.57 -9.31
N VAL A 53 3.44 7.07 -10.44
CA VAL A 53 2.11 6.41 -10.50
C VAL A 53 2.07 5.20 -9.56
N TRP A 54 3.09 4.33 -9.63
CA TRP A 54 3.14 3.13 -8.77
C TRP A 54 3.23 3.48 -7.29
N ARG A 55 4.02 4.48 -6.93
CA ARG A 55 4.14 4.98 -5.55
C ARG A 55 2.82 5.51 -5.04
N SER A 56 2.13 6.32 -5.84
CA SER A 56 0.83 6.88 -5.49
C SER A 56 -0.23 5.80 -5.31
N ALA A 57 -0.25 4.79 -6.18
CA ALA A 57 -1.18 3.66 -6.08
C ALA A 57 -0.90 2.80 -4.83
N LEU A 58 0.37 2.49 -4.54
CA LEU A 58 0.74 1.74 -3.33
C LEU A 58 0.42 2.50 -2.05
N ALA A 59 0.69 3.82 -2.02
CA ALA A 59 0.31 4.67 -0.90
C ALA A 59 -1.21 4.72 -0.74
N GLY A 60 -1.94 4.83 -1.86
CA GLY A 60 -3.40 4.82 -1.88
C GLY A 60 -4.01 3.54 -1.29
N LEU A 61 -3.45 2.37 -1.61
CA LEU A 61 -3.88 1.09 -1.01
C LEU A 61 -3.72 1.10 0.51
N LEU A 62 -2.61 1.63 1.02
CA LEU A 62 -2.38 1.72 2.47
C LEU A 62 -3.31 2.73 3.13
N VAL A 63 -3.64 3.84 2.45
CA VAL A 63 -4.60 4.84 2.94
C VAL A 63 -6.01 4.25 2.99
N ILE A 64 -6.45 3.52 1.96
CA ILE A 64 -7.75 2.83 1.96
C ILE A 64 -7.84 1.85 3.12
N TYR A 65 -6.78 1.05 3.33
CA TYR A 65 -6.74 0.09 4.43
C TYR A 65 -6.79 0.80 5.79
N ALA A 66 -5.96 1.82 6.00
CA ALA A 66 -5.91 2.59 7.25
C ALA A 66 -7.23 3.32 7.52
N GLY A 67 -7.85 3.94 6.51
CA GLY A 67 -9.11 4.67 6.63
C GLY A 67 -10.28 3.79 7.07
N ARG A 68 -10.21 2.47 6.78
CA ARG A 68 -11.24 1.53 7.22
C ARG A 68 -11.25 1.30 8.74
N PHE A 69 -10.05 1.28 9.35
CA PHE A 69 -9.87 1.00 10.77
C PHE A 69 -9.74 2.28 11.64
N MET A 70 -9.59 3.43 10.99
CA MET A 70 -9.44 4.71 11.69
C MET A 70 -10.82 5.23 12.10
N PRO A 71 -11.03 5.58 13.38
CA PRO A 71 -12.27 6.23 13.80
C PRO A 71 -12.44 7.54 13.04
N TRP A 72 -13.58 7.70 12.38
CA TRP A 72 -13.94 8.90 11.61
C TRP A 72 -13.64 10.23 12.28
N GLN A 73 -13.84 10.28 13.59
CA GLN A 73 -13.59 11.45 14.43
C GLN A 73 -12.16 11.98 14.32
N TRP A 74 -11.16 11.12 14.16
CA TRP A 74 -9.75 11.51 14.02
C TRP A 74 -9.43 12.14 12.66
N MET A 75 -10.16 11.78 11.62
CA MET A 75 -9.94 12.33 10.29
C MET A 75 -10.43 13.77 10.16
N ALA A 76 -11.46 14.15 10.94
CA ALA A 76 -11.94 15.53 11.03
C ALA A 76 -10.91 16.48 11.67
N TRP A 77 -10.02 15.95 12.54
CA TRP A 77 -8.95 16.72 13.18
C TRP A 77 -7.70 16.90 12.30
N VAL A 78 -7.49 15.99 11.34
CA VAL A 78 -6.28 15.97 10.50
C VAL A 78 -6.47 16.74 9.20
N LEU A 79 -7.70 16.87 8.71
CA LEU A 79 -8.01 17.55 7.45
C LEU A 79 -8.52 18.97 7.71
N PRO A 80 -7.95 20.00 7.04
CA PRO A 80 -8.50 21.34 7.05
C PRO A 80 -9.99 21.33 6.71
N GLU A 81 -10.80 22.15 7.36
CA GLU A 81 -12.28 22.22 7.17
C GLU A 81 -12.69 22.37 5.70
N LEU A 82 -11.88 23.03 4.88
CA LEU A 82 -12.10 23.23 3.46
C LEU A 82 -12.12 21.92 2.65
N LEU A 83 -11.36 20.91 3.10
CA LEU A 83 -11.26 19.59 2.45
C LEU A 83 -12.18 18.56 3.10
N SER A 84 -12.56 18.75 4.36
CA SER A 84 -13.41 17.82 5.09
C SER A 84 -14.86 17.85 4.58
N ARG A 85 -15.40 19.03 4.24
CA ARG A 85 -16.79 19.17 3.74
C ARG A 85 -17.06 18.39 2.44
N PRO A 86 -16.29 18.56 1.34
CA PRO A 86 -16.52 17.77 0.13
C PRO A 86 -16.23 16.29 0.30
N LEU A 87 -15.26 15.92 1.16
CA LEU A 87 -14.93 14.52 1.42
C LEU A 87 -16.03 13.83 2.25
N VAL A 88 -16.64 14.53 3.19
CA VAL A 88 -17.81 14.04 3.93
C VAL A 88 -18.98 13.83 2.98
N ALA A 89 -19.23 14.77 2.08
CA ALA A 89 -20.29 14.65 1.08
C ALA A 89 -20.05 13.48 0.11
N LEU A 90 -18.79 13.25 -0.32
CA LEU A 90 -18.38 12.12 -1.15
C LEU A 90 -18.35 10.79 -0.38
N GLY A 91 -18.00 10.79 0.89
CA GLY A 91 -18.02 9.59 1.76
C GLY A 91 -19.43 9.09 2.07
N THR A 92 -20.46 9.90 1.80
CA THR A 92 -21.87 9.50 1.84
C THR A 92 -22.38 8.94 0.51
N VAL A 93 -21.52 8.82 -0.52
CA VAL A 93 -21.87 8.09 -1.75
C VAL A 93 -22.17 6.65 -1.38
N ARG A 94 -23.46 6.36 -1.29
CA ARG A 94 -23.98 5.00 -1.12
C ARG A 94 -23.77 4.31 -2.46
N LEU A 95 -22.78 3.45 -2.55
CA LEU A 95 -22.74 2.49 -3.63
C LEU A 95 -23.87 1.50 -3.35
N ASP A 96 -24.97 1.65 -4.04
CA ASP A 96 -26.05 0.66 -4.05
C ASP A 96 -25.50 -0.59 -4.74
N VAL A 97 -24.92 -1.48 -3.95
CA VAL A 97 -24.49 -2.80 -4.43
C VAL A 97 -25.75 -3.61 -4.70
N ALA A 98 -25.82 -4.19 -5.89
CA ALA A 98 -26.95 -4.99 -6.32
C ALA A 98 -27.38 -6.01 -5.22
N PRO A 99 -28.68 -6.24 -5.03
CA PRO A 99 -29.22 -7.08 -3.95
C PRO A 99 -28.63 -8.50 -3.91
N GLU A 100 -28.12 -9.01 -5.03
CA GLU A 100 -27.48 -10.33 -5.09
C GLU A 100 -26.15 -10.42 -4.33
N ILE A 101 -25.41 -9.31 -4.21
CA ILE A 101 -24.17 -9.29 -3.38
C ILE A 101 -24.52 -8.94 -1.93
N ALA A 102 -25.63 -8.21 -1.72
CA ALA A 102 -26.11 -7.89 -0.38
C ALA A 102 -26.86 -9.07 0.27
N ASN A 103 -27.40 -10.00 -0.51
CA ASN A 103 -27.93 -11.29 -0.03
C ASN A 103 -26.81 -12.26 0.43
N ALA A 104 -25.55 -11.99 0.06
CA ALA A 104 -24.41 -12.55 0.76
C ALA A 104 -24.28 -12.06 2.22
N GLY A 105 -25.14 -11.15 2.64
CA GLY A 105 -25.32 -10.69 4.01
C GLY A 105 -26.47 -11.35 4.77
N GLU A 106 -27.07 -12.45 4.28
CA GLU A 106 -27.58 -13.40 5.26
C GLU A 106 -26.42 -13.58 6.26
N PRO A 107 -26.67 -13.41 7.58
CA PRO A 107 -25.80 -14.07 8.52
C PRO A 107 -25.90 -15.54 8.10
N LEU A 108 -24.96 -15.95 7.23
CA LEU A 108 -24.72 -17.36 7.06
C LEU A 108 -24.82 -17.91 8.48
N PRO A 109 -25.57 -19.00 8.73
CA PRO A 109 -25.33 -19.83 9.89
C PRO A 109 -23.93 -20.43 9.70
N ALA A 110 -23.02 -19.55 9.31
CA ALA A 110 -21.62 -19.76 9.25
C ALA A 110 -21.30 -19.91 10.70
N ASP A 111 -21.16 -21.15 11.11
CA ASP A 111 -20.56 -21.53 12.36
C ASP A 111 -19.57 -20.44 12.73
N ALA A 112 -19.69 -19.86 13.93
CA ALA A 112 -18.76 -18.83 14.42
C ALA A 112 -17.31 -19.34 14.25
N LEU A 113 -17.12 -20.62 14.09
CA LEU A 113 -15.91 -21.33 13.71
C LEU A 113 -15.44 -20.99 12.28
N ALA A 114 -16.30 -20.97 11.26
CA ALA A 114 -15.91 -20.67 9.88
C ALA A 114 -15.40 -19.20 9.76
N LEU A 115 -16.10 -18.25 10.39
CA LEU A 115 -15.67 -16.85 10.41
C LEU A 115 -14.33 -16.66 11.15
N ARG A 116 -14.15 -17.34 12.29
CA ARG A 116 -12.88 -17.32 13.03
C ARG A 116 -11.76 -17.96 12.22
N THR A 117 -12.04 -19.04 11.51
CA THR A 117 -11.07 -19.71 10.63
C THR A 117 -10.65 -18.80 9.48
N MET A 118 -11.59 -18.07 8.85
CA MET A 118 -11.28 -17.07 7.82
C MET A 118 -10.38 -15.95 8.33
N LEU A 119 -10.67 -15.39 9.51
CA LEU A 119 -9.84 -14.36 10.12
C LEU A 119 -8.45 -14.90 10.49
N PHE A 120 -8.40 -16.11 11.06
CA PHE A 120 -7.13 -16.75 11.37
C PHE A 120 -6.29 -16.97 10.12
N LEU A 121 -6.88 -17.46 9.02
CA LEU A 121 -6.20 -17.65 7.74
C LEU A 121 -5.71 -16.32 7.18
N TYR A 122 -6.54 -15.28 7.23
CA TYR A 122 -6.14 -13.94 6.78
C TYR A 122 -4.93 -13.42 7.55
N TRP A 123 -4.98 -13.41 8.88
CA TRP A 123 -3.89 -12.91 9.71
C TRP A 123 -2.64 -13.78 9.66
N SER A 124 -2.80 -15.09 9.46
CA SER A 124 -1.66 -16.00 9.22
C SER A 124 -0.93 -15.65 7.93
N GLY A 125 -1.65 -15.34 6.85
CA GLY A 125 -1.05 -14.88 5.60
C GLY A 125 -0.33 -13.54 5.77
N VAL A 126 -0.94 -12.57 6.46
CA VAL A 126 -0.29 -11.29 6.80
C VAL A 126 1.00 -11.54 7.60
N ALA A 127 0.90 -12.33 8.67
CA ALA A 127 2.05 -12.66 9.53
C ALA A 127 3.17 -13.34 8.75
N PHE A 128 2.85 -14.28 7.87
CA PHE A 128 3.81 -14.98 7.03
C PHE A 128 4.59 -14.02 6.13
N VAL A 129 3.92 -13.10 5.42
CA VAL A 129 4.59 -12.14 4.51
C VAL A 129 5.43 -11.14 5.31
N LEU A 130 4.92 -10.66 6.46
CA LEU A 130 5.66 -9.77 7.34
C LEU A 130 6.88 -10.46 7.94
N LEU A 131 6.75 -11.71 8.41
CA LEU A 131 7.85 -12.49 8.96
C LEU A 131 8.97 -12.66 7.93
N ARG A 132 8.64 -13.00 6.68
CA ARG A 132 9.64 -13.04 5.60
C ARG A 132 10.37 -11.69 5.43
N THR A 133 9.64 -10.59 5.54
CA THR A 133 10.22 -9.24 5.44
C THR A 133 11.15 -8.96 6.61
N VAL A 134 10.75 -9.34 7.82
CA VAL A 134 11.55 -9.20 9.06
C VAL A 134 12.83 -10.06 8.98
N ILE A 135 12.72 -11.32 8.56
CA ILE A 135 13.88 -12.22 8.37
C ILE A 135 14.86 -11.61 7.36
N ALA A 136 14.38 -11.07 6.23
CA ALA A 136 15.24 -10.42 5.26
C ALA A 136 15.97 -9.19 5.86
N ARG A 137 15.30 -8.42 6.72
CA ARG A 137 15.89 -7.29 7.45
C ARG A 137 16.95 -7.73 8.47
N PHE A 138 16.69 -8.82 9.19
CA PHE A 138 17.69 -9.39 10.11
C PHE A 138 18.93 -9.87 9.37
N ARG A 139 18.80 -10.55 8.22
CA ARG A 139 19.94 -10.95 7.38
C ARG A 139 20.76 -9.73 6.93
N LEU A 140 20.11 -8.66 6.48
CA LEU A 140 20.82 -7.41 6.13
C LEU A 140 21.50 -6.78 7.35
N ALA A 141 20.90 -6.84 8.53
CA ALA A 141 21.52 -6.33 9.76
C ALA A 141 22.76 -7.14 10.16
N THR A 142 22.73 -8.46 9.98
CA THR A 142 23.90 -9.34 10.21
C THR A 142 25.04 -8.99 9.25
N ILE A 143 24.77 -8.90 7.95
CA ILE A 143 25.76 -8.50 6.94
C ILE A 143 26.35 -7.12 7.28
N LYS A 144 25.51 -6.17 7.71
CA LYS A 144 25.97 -4.82 8.11
C LYS A 144 26.91 -4.83 9.30
N ARG A 145 26.69 -5.72 10.29
CA ARG A 145 27.56 -5.81 11.48
C ARG A 145 28.99 -6.26 11.15
N GLU A 146 29.13 -7.07 10.12
CA GLU A 146 30.41 -7.63 9.67
C GLU A 146 31.05 -6.81 8.54
N ALA A 147 30.30 -5.84 7.99
CA ALA A 147 30.79 -5.00 6.91
C ALA A 147 31.80 -3.95 7.40
N VAL A 148 32.81 -3.69 6.60
CA VAL A 148 33.87 -2.71 6.87
C VAL A 148 33.42 -1.34 6.35
N VAL A 149 33.61 -0.29 7.14
CA VAL A 149 33.29 1.09 6.74
C VAL A 149 34.36 1.64 5.81
N LEU A 150 33.94 2.25 4.71
CA LEU A 150 34.84 2.91 3.74
C LEU A 150 34.96 4.39 4.08
N GLU A 151 35.90 4.76 4.98
CA GLU A 151 36.05 6.14 5.50
C GLU A 151 37.26 6.89 4.94
N SER A 152 38.07 6.27 4.06
CA SER A 152 39.25 6.95 3.51
C SER A 152 38.85 8.24 2.75
N ARG A 153 39.80 9.20 2.69
CA ARG A 153 39.61 10.47 1.97
C ARG A 153 39.15 10.24 0.53
N ASN A 154 39.70 9.22 -0.12
CA ASN A 154 39.33 8.87 -1.50
C ASN A 154 37.85 8.46 -1.59
N TRP A 155 37.38 7.56 -0.71
CA TRP A 155 35.98 7.12 -0.70
C TRP A 155 35.01 8.25 -0.37
N ARG A 156 35.36 9.14 0.55
CA ARG A 156 34.56 10.34 0.84
C ARG A 156 34.46 11.26 -0.37
N MET A 157 35.57 11.46 -1.10
CA MET A 157 35.58 12.25 -2.32
C MET A 157 34.70 11.62 -3.41
N GLN A 158 34.82 10.32 -3.65
CA GLN A 158 34.01 9.56 -4.60
C GLN A 158 32.51 9.68 -4.26
N LEU A 159 32.14 9.49 -3.01
CA LEU A 159 30.76 9.61 -2.53
C LEU A 159 30.23 11.05 -2.71
N THR A 160 31.04 12.06 -2.39
CA THR A 160 30.67 13.47 -2.54
C THR A 160 30.44 13.84 -3.99
N GLN A 161 31.31 13.39 -4.90
CA GLN A 161 31.20 13.60 -6.33
C GLN A 161 29.93 12.96 -6.90
N ALA A 162 29.66 11.71 -6.54
CA ALA A 162 28.45 11.00 -6.95
C ALA A 162 27.18 11.68 -6.38
N GLY A 163 27.23 12.14 -5.12
CA GLY A 163 26.16 12.88 -4.48
C GLY A 163 25.83 14.19 -5.19
N LYS A 164 26.84 14.97 -5.57
CA LYS A 164 26.66 16.20 -6.36
C LYS A 164 26.03 15.89 -7.71
N ALA A 165 26.52 14.88 -8.43
CA ALA A 165 26.01 14.49 -9.74
C ALA A 165 24.54 14.03 -9.71
N THR A 166 24.11 13.38 -8.63
CA THR A 166 22.72 12.90 -8.45
C THR A 166 21.83 13.89 -7.70
N GLY A 167 22.39 14.96 -7.13
CA GLY A 167 21.70 15.90 -6.25
C GLY A 167 21.24 15.25 -4.94
N THR A 168 22.01 14.29 -4.42
CA THR A 168 21.70 13.54 -3.18
C THR A 168 22.48 14.10 -2.01
N THR A 169 21.81 14.35 -0.88
CA THR A 169 22.45 14.72 0.36
C THR A 169 23.14 13.51 0.97
N ILE A 170 24.45 13.55 1.14
CA ILE A 170 25.29 12.42 1.57
C ILE A 170 25.52 12.34 3.08
N GLY A 171 25.22 13.39 3.85
CA GLY A 171 25.59 13.50 5.28
C GLY A 171 25.09 12.38 6.17
N SER A 172 24.01 11.69 5.80
CA SER A 172 23.46 10.56 6.52
C SER A 172 23.81 9.19 5.91
N VAL A 173 24.50 9.17 4.75
CA VAL A 173 24.79 7.94 4.01
C VAL A 173 26.03 7.26 4.57
N ARG A 174 25.93 5.99 4.93
CA ARG A 174 27.05 5.17 5.31
C ARG A 174 27.50 4.31 4.14
N LEU A 175 28.78 4.36 3.79
CA LEU A 175 29.38 3.55 2.75
C LEU A 175 30.13 2.37 3.38
N LEU A 176 29.71 1.16 3.06
CA LEU A 176 30.27 -0.08 3.61
C LEU A 176 30.75 -1.00 2.49
N THR A 177 31.62 -1.94 2.82
CA THR A 177 32.02 -3.05 1.95
C THR A 177 31.97 -4.39 2.69
N SER A 178 31.63 -5.45 1.95
CA SER A 178 31.56 -6.80 2.52
C SER A 178 31.83 -7.87 1.45
N PRO A 179 32.56 -8.95 1.78
CA PRO A 179 32.75 -10.08 0.89
C PRO A 179 31.48 -10.93 0.71
N ARG A 180 30.50 -10.78 1.60
CA ARG A 180 29.21 -11.52 1.52
C ARG A 180 28.27 -11.03 0.42
N VAL A 181 28.52 -9.87 -0.16
CA VAL A 181 27.74 -9.34 -1.25
C VAL A 181 28.54 -9.28 -2.53
N GLN A 182 27.94 -9.67 -3.62
CA GLN A 182 28.55 -9.64 -4.95
C GLN A 182 28.00 -8.50 -5.81
N VAL A 183 26.91 -7.88 -5.38
CA VAL A 183 26.24 -6.77 -6.07
C VAL A 183 26.06 -5.64 -5.07
N PRO A 184 26.21 -4.39 -5.51
CA PRO A 184 25.87 -3.24 -4.68
C PRO A 184 24.44 -3.31 -4.17
N LEU A 185 24.21 -2.82 -2.95
CA LEU A 185 22.91 -2.82 -2.28
C LEU A 185 22.72 -1.53 -1.51
N THR A 186 21.53 -0.92 -1.64
CA THR A 186 21.13 0.22 -0.83
C THR A 186 19.88 -0.07 -0.01
N TRP A 187 19.92 0.24 1.29
CA TRP A 187 18.78 0.16 2.19
C TRP A 187 18.87 1.20 3.32
N GLY A 188 17.83 1.26 4.15
CA GLY A 188 17.72 2.23 5.25
C GLY A 188 16.86 3.42 4.88
N VAL A 189 15.88 3.75 5.73
CA VAL A 189 14.92 4.84 5.48
C VAL A 189 15.46 6.17 5.99
N TRP A 190 15.92 6.21 7.25
CA TRP A 190 16.44 7.43 7.89
C TRP A 190 17.96 7.53 7.85
N ARG A 191 18.64 6.39 7.91
CA ARG A 191 20.11 6.28 7.82
C ARG A 191 20.47 5.36 6.68
N PRO A 192 20.51 5.86 5.43
CA PRO A 192 20.81 5.06 4.26
C PRO A 192 22.20 4.41 4.36
N VAL A 193 22.26 3.17 3.96
CA VAL A 193 23.49 2.39 3.87
C VAL A 193 23.67 1.96 2.43
N VAL A 194 24.84 2.26 1.86
CA VAL A 194 25.30 1.74 0.57
C VAL A 194 26.36 0.68 0.86
N LEU A 195 26.09 -0.55 0.49
CA LEU A 195 26.99 -1.68 0.66
C LEU A 195 27.55 -2.12 -0.69
N LEU A 196 28.86 -2.13 -0.79
CA LEU A 196 29.59 -2.52 -2.00
C LEU A 196 30.25 -3.89 -1.79
N PRO A 197 30.46 -4.68 -2.86
CA PRO A 197 31.26 -5.90 -2.79
C PRO A 197 32.74 -5.57 -2.52
N SER A 198 33.48 -6.47 -1.89
CA SER A 198 34.90 -6.27 -1.59
C SER A 198 35.75 -6.04 -2.85
N GLU A 199 35.31 -6.54 -3.99
CA GLU A 199 35.98 -6.35 -5.29
C GLU A 199 35.98 -4.89 -5.78
N VAL A 200 35.20 -4.01 -5.13
CA VAL A 200 35.13 -2.58 -5.48
C VAL A 200 36.50 -1.89 -5.47
N HIS A 201 37.45 -2.38 -4.66
CA HIS A 201 38.82 -1.86 -4.61
C HIS A 201 39.62 -2.09 -5.92
N ARG A 202 39.15 -3.01 -6.78
CA ARG A 202 39.75 -3.35 -8.08
C ARG A 202 39.03 -2.70 -9.24
N TRP A 203 37.91 -2.01 -8.99
CA TRP A 203 37.14 -1.40 -10.07
C TRP A 203 37.77 -0.09 -10.56
N PRO A 204 37.67 0.19 -11.86
CA PRO A 204 38.01 1.52 -12.39
C PRO A 204 37.16 2.61 -11.71
N ALA A 205 37.76 3.81 -11.56
CA ALA A 205 37.11 4.93 -10.90
C ALA A 205 35.74 5.30 -11.52
N ASP A 206 35.65 5.24 -12.85
CA ASP A 206 34.42 5.56 -13.58
C ASP A 206 33.30 4.54 -13.27
N ARG A 207 33.63 3.25 -13.15
CA ARG A 207 32.69 2.22 -12.72
C ARG A 207 32.22 2.47 -11.29
N VAL A 208 33.13 2.80 -10.38
CA VAL A 208 32.78 3.15 -8.99
C VAL A 208 31.82 4.33 -8.97
N GLN A 209 32.11 5.38 -9.76
CA GLN A 209 31.25 6.56 -9.85
C GLN A 209 29.86 6.21 -10.39
N ALA A 210 29.74 5.44 -11.45
CA ALA A 210 28.47 5.04 -12.02
C ALA A 210 27.63 4.22 -11.00
N VAL A 211 28.25 3.28 -10.31
CA VAL A 211 27.62 2.46 -9.27
C VAL A 211 27.16 3.32 -8.09
N LEU A 212 28.00 4.22 -7.59
CA LEU A 212 27.63 5.12 -6.51
C LEU A 212 26.49 6.05 -6.91
N ARG A 213 26.49 6.57 -8.14
CA ARG A 213 25.38 7.40 -8.67
C ARG A 213 24.08 6.61 -8.71
N HIS A 214 24.12 5.34 -9.12
CA HIS A 214 22.95 4.45 -9.12
C HIS A 214 22.41 4.24 -7.71
N GLU A 215 23.27 3.85 -6.76
CA GLU A 215 22.86 3.60 -5.38
C GLU A 215 22.35 4.88 -4.68
N LEU A 216 22.99 6.01 -4.94
CA LEU A 216 22.53 7.30 -4.42
C LEU A 216 21.22 7.77 -5.07
N ALA A 217 20.92 7.35 -6.31
CA ALA A 217 19.63 7.60 -6.93
C ALA A 217 18.49 6.92 -6.15
N HIS A 218 18.69 5.69 -5.64
CA HIS A 218 17.75 5.01 -4.73
C HIS A 218 17.57 5.77 -3.42
N VAL A 219 18.67 6.30 -2.84
CA VAL A 219 18.60 7.11 -1.62
C VAL A 219 17.77 8.37 -1.86
N ARG A 220 18.07 9.12 -2.92
CA ARG A 220 17.34 10.34 -3.28
C ARG A 220 15.86 10.08 -3.49
N SER A 221 15.54 9.02 -4.15
CA SER A 221 14.16 8.61 -4.45
C SER A 221 13.44 8.00 -3.24
N ARG A 222 14.13 7.78 -2.10
CA ARG A 222 13.59 7.10 -0.92
C ARG A 222 13.00 5.72 -1.22
N ASP A 223 13.63 4.99 -2.14
CA ASP A 223 13.13 3.68 -2.60
C ASP A 223 13.04 2.65 -1.47
N ALA A 224 13.94 2.74 -0.48
CA ALA A 224 13.91 1.86 0.69
C ALA A 224 12.58 1.98 1.47
N ALA A 225 12.05 3.19 1.63
CA ALA A 225 10.76 3.43 2.28
C ALA A 225 9.60 2.89 1.43
N MET A 226 9.64 3.14 0.13
CA MET A 226 8.58 2.67 -0.78
C MET A 226 8.59 1.15 -0.96
N ARG A 227 9.76 0.51 -1.00
CA ARG A 227 9.87 -0.95 -0.98
C ARG A 227 9.27 -1.53 0.31
N LEU A 228 9.50 -0.89 1.46
CA LEU A 228 8.85 -1.31 2.71
C LEU A 228 7.33 -1.14 2.64
N ALA A 229 6.84 0.00 2.17
CA ALA A 229 5.40 0.24 1.98
C ALA A 229 4.77 -0.79 1.03
N ALA A 230 5.45 -1.12 -0.09
CA ALA A 230 5.02 -2.16 -1.01
C ALA A 230 4.94 -3.55 -0.34
N ARG A 231 5.90 -3.89 0.53
CA ARG A 231 5.86 -5.15 1.30
C ARG A 231 4.72 -5.19 2.31
N VAL A 232 4.43 -4.07 2.96
CA VAL A 232 3.27 -3.96 3.86
C VAL A 232 1.97 -4.09 3.06
N ALA A 233 1.85 -3.42 1.91
CA ALA A 233 0.68 -3.59 1.04
C ALA A 233 0.53 -5.05 0.57
N CYS A 234 1.61 -5.70 0.13
CA CYS A 234 1.59 -7.13 -0.22
C CYS A 234 1.25 -8.05 0.97
N ALA A 235 1.56 -7.67 2.19
CA ALA A 235 1.17 -8.42 3.37
C ALA A 235 -0.33 -8.27 3.67
N LEU A 236 -0.84 -7.05 3.68
CA LEU A 236 -2.25 -6.77 3.96
C LEU A 236 -3.18 -7.34 2.87
N PHE A 237 -2.72 -7.34 1.62
CA PHE A 237 -3.45 -7.85 0.46
C PHE A 237 -2.77 -9.09 -0.14
N TRP A 238 -2.26 -9.99 0.72
CA TRP A 238 -1.44 -11.12 0.29
C TRP A 238 -2.11 -12.03 -0.74
N PHE A 239 -3.43 -12.12 -0.71
CA PHE A 239 -4.26 -12.91 -1.62
C PHE A 239 -4.61 -12.17 -2.93
N HIS A 240 -4.29 -10.87 -3.06
CA HIS A 240 -4.66 -10.06 -4.21
C HIS A 240 -3.52 -9.98 -5.25
N PRO A 241 -3.59 -10.69 -6.40
CA PRO A 241 -2.49 -10.78 -7.36
C PRO A 241 -2.10 -9.42 -7.96
N GLY A 242 -3.07 -8.52 -8.13
CA GLY A 242 -2.83 -7.17 -8.66
C GLY A 242 -1.92 -6.32 -7.78
N VAL A 243 -1.94 -6.50 -6.46
CA VAL A 243 -1.06 -5.77 -5.53
C VAL A 243 0.38 -6.25 -5.67
N TRP A 244 0.59 -7.57 -5.85
CA TRP A 244 1.91 -8.13 -6.13
C TRP A 244 2.46 -7.68 -7.49
N TRP A 245 1.60 -7.61 -8.49
CA TRP A 245 1.96 -7.08 -9.80
C TRP A 245 2.35 -5.61 -9.71
N LEU A 246 1.59 -4.78 -9.00
CA LEU A 246 1.87 -3.37 -8.76
C LEU A 246 3.22 -3.18 -8.07
N ALA A 247 3.50 -3.96 -7.03
CA ALA A 247 4.77 -3.93 -6.31
C ALA A 247 5.96 -4.29 -7.22
N ARG A 248 5.82 -5.31 -8.07
CA ARG A 248 6.84 -5.69 -9.06
C ARG A 248 7.06 -4.61 -10.12
N ARG A 249 5.99 -3.98 -10.60
CA ARG A 249 6.10 -2.87 -11.56
C ARG A 249 6.82 -1.68 -10.96
N PHE A 250 6.49 -1.34 -9.72
CA PHE A 250 7.22 -0.32 -8.97
C PHE A 250 8.72 -0.65 -8.88
N GLU A 251 9.09 -1.86 -8.47
CA GLU A 251 10.49 -2.27 -8.35
C GLU A 251 11.23 -2.14 -9.70
N ASN A 252 10.63 -2.61 -10.80
CA ASN A 252 11.25 -2.55 -12.13
C ASN A 252 11.42 -1.11 -12.64
N ASP A 253 10.40 -0.27 -12.54
CA ASP A 253 10.49 1.11 -13.00
C ASP A 253 11.36 1.98 -12.09
N ALA A 254 11.49 1.65 -10.79
CA ALA A 254 12.43 2.31 -9.88
C ALA A 254 13.90 2.04 -10.30
N GLU A 255 14.23 0.80 -10.69
CA GLU A 255 15.54 0.49 -11.27
C GLU A 255 15.79 1.31 -12.54
N GLY A 256 14.83 1.31 -13.47
CA GLY A 256 14.93 2.10 -14.69
C GLY A 256 15.07 3.61 -14.45
N ALA A 257 14.39 4.15 -13.44
CA ALA A 257 14.52 5.56 -13.06
C ALA A 257 15.90 5.89 -12.46
N CYS A 258 16.53 4.94 -11.76
CA CYS A 258 17.90 5.10 -11.27
C CYS A 258 18.90 5.02 -12.42
N ASP A 259 18.69 4.11 -13.39
CA ASP A 259 19.51 4.03 -14.61
C ASP A 259 19.41 5.32 -15.41
N ASP A 260 18.20 5.88 -15.62
CA ASP A 260 18.00 7.17 -16.29
C ASP A 260 18.80 8.29 -15.60
N ARG A 261 18.86 8.30 -14.27
CA ARG A 261 19.60 9.31 -13.52
C ARG A 261 21.10 9.15 -13.68
N VAL A 262 21.63 7.93 -13.78
CA VAL A 262 23.04 7.69 -14.09
C VAL A 262 23.38 8.22 -15.47
N LEU A 263 22.57 7.94 -16.49
CA LEU A 263 22.80 8.43 -17.85
C LEU A 263 22.71 9.96 -17.93
N LEU A 264 21.70 10.56 -17.28
CA LEU A 264 21.57 12.02 -17.19
C LEU A 264 22.72 12.71 -16.46
N SER A 265 23.50 11.98 -15.64
CA SER A 265 24.69 12.49 -14.98
C SER A 265 25.95 12.48 -15.87
N GLY A 266 25.81 12.12 -17.16
CA GLY A 266 26.89 12.16 -18.16
C GLY A 266 27.68 10.85 -18.32
N VAL A 267 27.21 9.73 -17.73
CA VAL A 267 27.83 8.41 -17.96
C VAL A 267 27.41 7.91 -19.34
N ARG A 268 28.38 7.43 -20.13
CA ARG A 268 28.08 6.86 -21.46
C ARG A 268 27.25 5.60 -21.32
N ALA A 269 26.24 5.47 -22.17
CA ALA A 269 25.32 4.32 -22.15
C ALA A 269 26.06 2.99 -22.42
N SER A 270 27.06 2.97 -23.32
CA SER A 270 27.88 1.78 -23.61
C SER A 270 28.61 1.27 -22.36
N ASP A 271 29.32 2.18 -21.70
CA ASP A 271 30.16 1.84 -20.53
C ASP A 271 29.29 1.38 -19.37
N TYR A 272 28.16 2.07 -19.16
CA TYR A 272 27.19 1.70 -18.15
C TYR A 272 26.54 0.33 -18.42
N ALA A 273 26.18 0.04 -19.67
CA ALA A 273 25.63 -1.26 -20.06
C ALA A 273 26.64 -2.39 -19.84
N GLU A 274 27.94 -2.17 -20.15
CA GLU A 274 29.00 -3.12 -19.90
C GLU A 274 29.15 -3.45 -18.40
N TRP A 275 29.16 -2.41 -17.55
CA TRP A 275 29.25 -2.59 -16.08
C TRP A 275 28.01 -3.26 -15.51
N LEU A 276 26.84 -2.93 -16.05
CA LEU A 276 25.58 -3.57 -15.66
C LEU A 276 25.58 -5.06 -16.04
N ALA A 277 26.08 -5.40 -17.23
CA ALA A 277 26.24 -6.78 -17.69
C ALA A 277 27.28 -7.55 -16.87
N ALA A 278 28.39 -6.91 -16.51
CA ALA A 278 29.42 -7.51 -15.68
C ALA A 278 28.93 -7.89 -14.28
N SER A 279 28.04 -7.07 -13.69
CA SER A 279 27.44 -7.36 -12.38
C SER A 279 26.50 -8.57 -12.37
N SER A 280 26.04 -9.04 -13.53
CA SER A 280 25.16 -10.22 -13.65
C SER A 280 25.92 -11.55 -13.69
N ARG A 281 27.21 -11.52 -14.02
CA ARG A 281 28.05 -12.73 -14.14
C ARG A 281 28.44 -13.33 -12.79
N SER A 282 28.25 -12.57 -11.72
CA SER A 282 28.54 -13.04 -10.36
C SER A 282 27.53 -14.13 -9.94
N PRO A 283 27.99 -15.33 -9.54
CA PRO A 283 27.11 -16.41 -9.10
C PRO A 283 26.36 -15.98 -7.84
N ALA A 284 25.05 -16.10 -7.86
CA ALA A 284 24.19 -15.76 -6.72
C ALA A 284 24.21 -16.90 -5.69
N HIS A 285 25.26 -17.03 -4.90
CA HIS A 285 25.37 -18.14 -3.95
C HIS A 285 24.42 -18.05 -2.75
N ASP A 286 23.98 -16.85 -2.32
CA ASP A 286 23.19 -16.69 -1.08
C ASP A 286 21.75 -16.19 -1.25
N LEU A 287 21.31 -15.91 -2.47
CA LEU A 287 19.96 -15.45 -2.74
C LEU A 287 19.22 -16.55 -3.49
N GLY A 288 18.19 -17.13 -2.87
CA GLY A 288 17.45 -18.27 -3.44
C GLY A 288 17.12 -18.13 -4.93
N THR A 289 17.11 -19.25 -5.65
CA THR A 289 17.00 -19.35 -7.12
C THR A 289 15.91 -18.48 -7.76
N ALA A 290 14.79 -18.30 -7.09
CA ALA A 290 13.68 -17.45 -7.57
C ALA A 290 14.05 -15.96 -7.63
N MET A 291 14.84 -15.44 -6.68
CA MET A 291 15.35 -14.06 -6.72
C MET A 291 16.42 -13.87 -7.79
N ALA A 292 17.23 -14.88 -8.03
CA ALA A 292 18.24 -14.85 -9.08
C ALA A 292 17.62 -14.81 -10.49
N LEU A 293 16.55 -15.58 -10.72
CA LEU A 293 15.80 -15.57 -11.99
C LEU A 293 15.06 -14.24 -12.22
N ALA A 294 14.42 -13.69 -11.20
CA ALA A 294 13.75 -12.38 -11.29
C ALA A 294 14.75 -11.26 -11.61
N ARG A 295 15.94 -11.29 -11.00
CA ARG A 295 17.02 -10.34 -11.30
C ARG A 295 17.52 -10.45 -12.73
N ARG A 296 17.69 -11.67 -13.26
CA ARG A 296 18.13 -11.88 -14.66
C ARG A 296 17.11 -11.36 -15.68
N GLY A 297 15.81 -11.57 -15.43
CA GLY A 297 14.74 -11.03 -16.30
C GLY A 297 14.73 -9.50 -16.31
N ASN A 298 14.87 -8.87 -15.15
CA ASN A 298 14.95 -7.42 -15.05
C ASN A 298 16.20 -6.83 -15.69
N LEU A 299 17.35 -7.52 -15.58
CA LEU A 299 18.61 -7.07 -16.18
C LEU A 299 18.55 -6.96 -17.69
N ARG A 300 17.95 -7.95 -18.37
CA ARG A 300 17.78 -7.90 -19.84
C ARG A 300 16.96 -6.69 -20.27
N ALA A 301 15.87 -6.40 -19.55
CA ALA A 301 15.06 -5.24 -19.82
C ALA A 301 15.85 -3.94 -19.57
N ARG A 302 16.61 -3.85 -18.47
CA ARG A 302 17.46 -2.69 -18.16
C ARG A 302 18.54 -2.47 -19.22
N LEU A 303 19.23 -3.54 -19.69
CA LEU A 303 20.23 -3.45 -20.75
C LEU A 303 19.61 -2.93 -22.05
N ALA A 304 18.46 -3.49 -22.45
CA ALA A 304 17.74 -3.02 -23.64
C ALA A 304 17.31 -1.56 -23.51
N ASP A 305 16.87 -1.17 -22.32
CA ASP A 305 16.46 0.20 -22.02
C ASP A 305 17.64 1.19 -22.02
N VAL A 306 18.77 0.85 -21.42
CA VAL A 306 19.98 1.69 -21.35
C VAL A 306 20.60 1.88 -22.72
N THR A 307 20.57 0.87 -23.59
CA THR A 307 21.13 0.94 -24.96
C THR A 307 20.17 1.54 -25.99
N ASN A 308 18.90 1.79 -25.60
CA ASN A 308 17.90 2.36 -26.49
C ASN A 308 18.14 3.88 -26.68
N VAL A 309 18.67 4.25 -27.83
CA VAL A 309 18.95 5.66 -28.20
C VAL A 309 17.68 6.53 -28.23
N HIS A 310 16.53 5.95 -28.51
CA HIS A 310 15.24 6.67 -28.57
C HIS A 310 14.54 6.79 -27.22
N ARG A 311 15.14 6.28 -26.15
CA ARG A 311 14.56 6.37 -24.80
C ARG A 311 14.50 7.81 -24.34
N ARG A 312 13.35 8.23 -23.82
CA ARG A 312 13.17 9.55 -23.21
C ARG A 312 13.76 9.56 -21.80
N LEU A 313 14.93 10.16 -21.67
CA LEU A 313 15.60 10.39 -20.39
C LEU A 313 15.03 11.67 -19.75
N THR A 314 13.95 11.56 -19.01
CA THR A 314 13.35 12.70 -18.31
C THR A 314 12.99 12.34 -16.87
N MET A 315 13.26 13.25 -15.95
CA MET A 315 12.76 13.13 -14.58
C MET A 315 11.43 13.84 -14.46
N PRO A 316 10.47 13.27 -13.69
CA PRO A 316 9.20 13.94 -13.46
C PRO A 316 9.42 15.27 -12.74
N GLY A 317 8.89 16.35 -13.33
CA GLY A 317 8.89 17.66 -12.70
C GLY A 317 8.01 17.68 -11.43
N ARG A 318 8.28 18.61 -10.51
CA ARG A 318 7.50 18.76 -9.26
C ARG A 318 6.01 18.91 -9.52
N ARG A 319 5.63 19.63 -10.59
CA ARG A 319 4.21 19.78 -10.99
C ARG A 319 3.57 18.45 -11.37
N ALA A 320 4.24 17.64 -12.19
CA ALA A 320 3.73 16.32 -12.59
C ALA A 320 3.56 15.39 -11.37
N VAL A 321 4.53 15.39 -10.45
CA VAL A 321 4.43 14.63 -9.20
C VAL A 321 3.22 15.10 -8.39
N LEU A 322 3.07 16.42 -8.19
CA LEU A 322 1.98 16.99 -7.43
C LEU A 322 0.62 16.66 -8.07
N CYS A 323 0.47 16.84 -9.38
CA CYS A 323 -0.76 16.49 -10.09
C CYS A 323 -1.11 14.99 -9.96
N THR A 324 -0.11 14.10 -10.05
CA THR A 324 -0.35 12.65 -9.90
C THR A 324 -0.79 12.31 -8.47
N VAL A 325 -0.13 12.89 -7.46
CA VAL A 325 -0.47 12.66 -6.05
C VAL A 325 -1.85 13.23 -5.73
N THR A 326 -2.15 14.45 -6.15
CA THR A 326 -3.47 15.06 -5.89
C THR A 326 -4.59 14.31 -6.60
N ALA A 327 -4.40 13.91 -7.87
CA ALA A 327 -5.38 13.10 -8.60
C ALA A 327 -5.60 11.74 -7.92
N THR A 328 -4.53 11.08 -7.47
CA THR A 328 -4.64 9.83 -6.72
C THR A 328 -5.38 10.04 -5.40
N MET A 329 -5.06 11.10 -4.64
CA MET A 329 -5.74 11.39 -3.38
C MET A 329 -7.21 11.75 -3.57
N ALA A 330 -7.58 12.48 -4.63
CA ALA A 330 -8.96 12.77 -4.96
C ALA A 330 -9.82 11.51 -5.20
N ILE A 331 -9.20 10.43 -5.66
CA ILE A 331 -9.88 9.14 -5.87
C ILE A 331 -9.81 8.27 -4.61
N VAL A 332 -8.66 8.21 -3.97
CA VAL A 332 -8.40 7.33 -2.82
C VAL A 332 -9.14 7.80 -1.57
N ALA A 333 -9.22 9.11 -1.31
CA ALA A 333 -9.82 9.62 -0.09
C ALA A 333 -11.32 9.25 0.04
N PRO A 334 -12.18 9.43 -1.00
CA PRO A 334 -13.56 8.95 -0.92
C PRO A 334 -13.65 7.42 -0.79
N LEU A 335 -12.76 6.66 -1.45
CA LEU A 335 -12.73 5.20 -1.32
C LEU A 335 -12.34 4.74 0.08
N ALA A 336 -11.40 5.44 0.74
CA ALA A 336 -11.00 5.14 2.10
C ALA A 336 -12.13 5.36 3.12
N THR A 337 -13.04 6.29 2.82
CA THR A 337 -14.19 6.62 3.68
C THR A 337 -15.48 5.90 3.27
N ALA A 338 -15.53 5.38 2.02
CA ALA A 338 -16.69 4.67 1.52
C ALA A 338 -17.00 3.43 2.35
N ARG A 339 -18.24 3.33 2.82
CA ARG A 339 -18.75 2.16 3.52
C ARG A 339 -19.86 1.55 2.68
N LEU A 340 -19.73 0.27 2.41
CA LEU A 340 -20.83 -0.48 1.79
C LEU A 340 -21.95 -0.56 2.83
N ALA A 341 -23.03 0.15 2.59
CA ALA A 341 -24.22 0.11 3.43
C ALA A 341 -25.29 -0.74 2.70
N PRO A 342 -25.99 -1.62 3.40
CA PRO A 342 -27.07 -2.38 2.79
C PRO A 342 -28.13 -1.44 2.28
N THR A 343 -28.74 -1.75 1.13
CA THR A 343 -29.81 -0.94 0.54
C THR A 343 -31.07 -0.98 1.41
N ARG A 344 -31.99 -0.05 1.20
CA ARG A 344 -33.31 -0.09 1.86
C ARG A 344 -34.02 -1.42 1.57
N GLY A 345 -33.97 -1.91 0.33
CA GLY A 345 -34.59 -3.17 -0.08
C GLY A 345 -34.07 -4.37 0.72
N VAL A 346 -32.75 -4.48 0.89
CA VAL A 346 -32.14 -5.53 1.71
C VAL A 346 -32.53 -5.41 3.19
N LEU A 347 -32.56 -4.20 3.72
CA LEU A 347 -32.97 -3.99 5.11
C LEU A 347 -34.45 -4.34 5.32
N THR A 348 -35.31 -4.06 4.35
CA THR A 348 -36.73 -4.41 4.42
C THR A 348 -36.97 -5.91 4.22
N SER A 349 -36.17 -6.59 3.39
CA SER A 349 -36.26 -8.06 3.29
C SER A 349 -35.81 -8.74 4.59
N LEU A 350 -34.77 -8.25 5.25
CA LEU A 350 -34.32 -8.73 6.57
C LEU A 350 -35.39 -8.53 7.66
N MET A 351 -36.30 -7.58 7.52
CA MET A 351 -37.42 -7.41 8.45
C MET A 351 -38.49 -8.52 8.33
N GLN A 352 -38.44 -9.32 7.25
CA GLN A 352 -39.35 -10.46 7.06
C GLN A 352 -38.73 -11.79 7.53
N GLU A 353 -37.47 -11.76 7.95
CA GLU A 353 -36.76 -12.93 8.45
C GLU A 353 -37.39 -13.47 9.77
N PRO A 354 -37.47 -14.80 9.97
CA PRO A 354 -37.99 -15.37 11.20
C PRO A 354 -37.07 -15.07 12.42
N ARG A 355 -35.79 -14.85 12.21
CA ARG A 355 -34.81 -14.59 13.27
C ARG A 355 -34.93 -13.16 13.76
N TRP A 356 -35.17 -12.99 15.05
CA TRP A 356 -35.32 -11.68 15.68
C TRP A 356 -34.04 -10.84 15.61
N GLU A 357 -32.85 -11.45 15.63
CA GLU A 357 -31.56 -10.77 15.55
C GLU A 357 -31.37 -10.04 14.21
N SER A 358 -31.76 -10.71 13.10
CA SER A 358 -31.72 -10.12 11.76
C SER A 358 -32.66 -8.92 11.67
N ARG A 359 -33.89 -9.06 12.19
CA ARG A 359 -34.86 -7.96 12.24
C ARG A 359 -34.41 -6.82 13.13
N ALA A 360 -33.84 -7.10 14.33
CA ALA A 360 -33.30 -6.09 15.22
C ALA A 360 -32.15 -5.32 14.60
N TRP A 361 -31.25 -6.00 13.90
CA TRP A 361 -30.16 -5.34 13.17
C TRP A 361 -30.70 -4.45 12.02
N ALA A 362 -31.62 -4.98 11.24
CA ALA A 362 -32.24 -4.24 10.13
C ALA A 362 -32.97 -2.98 10.61
N VAL A 363 -33.75 -3.09 11.66
CA VAL A 363 -34.54 -1.96 12.20
C VAL A 363 -33.66 -0.84 12.72
N VAL A 364 -32.54 -1.16 13.39
CA VAL A 364 -31.57 -0.16 13.85
C VAL A 364 -30.99 0.61 12.68
N ARG A 365 -30.69 -0.05 11.56
CA ARG A 365 -30.18 0.57 10.33
C ARG A 365 -31.23 1.39 9.61
N LEU A 366 -32.48 0.92 9.55
CA LEU A 366 -33.60 1.65 8.96
C LEU A 366 -33.93 2.91 9.75
N ALA A 367 -33.88 2.85 11.09
CA ALA A 367 -34.11 4.02 11.95
C ALA A 367 -33.09 5.16 11.76
N GLN A 368 -31.88 4.84 11.29
CA GLN A 368 -30.82 5.80 10.99
C GLN A 368 -30.98 6.46 9.60
N ARG A 369 -31.94 6.02 8.79
CA ARG A 369 -32.16 6.51 7.42
C ARG A 369 -33.43 7.36 7.37
N PRO A 370 -33.33 8.61 6.91
CA PRO A 370 -34.50 9.50 6.85
C PRO A 370 -35.64 8.94 6.00
N ASP A 371 -35.33 8.20 4.92
CA ASP A 371 -36.23 7.59 3.98
C ASP A 371 -36.90 6.28 4.47
N SER A 372 -36.58 5.81 5.67
CA SER A 372 -36.99 4.50 6.17
C SER A 372 -37.40 4.50 7.64
N VAL A 373 -37.52 5.67 8.24
CA VAL A 373 -37.91 5.86 9.65
C VAL A 373 -39.33 5.33 9.93
N ASP A 374 -40.22 5.37 8.93
CA ASP A 374 -41.56 4.80 8.99
C ASP A 374 -41.57 3.30 9.23
N VAL A 375 -40.68 2.56 8.55
CA VAL A 375 -40.51 1.10 8.75
C VAL A 375 -40.03 0.78 10.17
N ALA A 376 -39.07 1.56 10.67
CA ALA A 376 -38.58 1.40 12.03
C ALA A 376 -39.65 1.74 13.08
N ARG A 377 -40.51 2.72 12.82
CA ARG A 377 -41.64 3.06 13.69
C ARG A 377 -42.68 1.93 13.70
N ALA A 378 -42.97 1.35 12.54
CA ALA A 378 -43.89 0.21 12.44
C ALA A 378 -43.34 -0.98 13.25
N ALA A 379 -42.06 -1.31 13.11
CA ALA A 379 -41.43 -2.37 13.87
C ALA A 379 -41.42 -2.11 15.39
N ALA A 380 -41.22 -0.86 15.83
CA ALA A 380 -41.28 -0.48 17.23
C ALA A 380 -42.65 -0.74 17.89
N ARG A 381 -43.71 -0.79 17.09
CA ARG A 381 -45.10 -1.00 17.54
C ARG A 381 -45.56 -2.45 17.35
N HIS A 382 -45.24 -3.05 16.23
CA HIS A 382 -45.91 -4.26 15.74
C HIS A 382 -45.03 -5.48 15.52
N ASP A 383 -43.68 -5.39 15.67
CA ASP A 383 -42.85 -6.58 15.55
C ASP A 383 -43.25 -7.63 16.60
N PRO A 384 -43.37 -8.90 16.24
CA PRO A 384 -43.77 -9.97 17.20
C PRO A 384 -42.79 -10.10 18.35
N ASP A 385 -41.49 -9.82 18.12
CA ASP A 385 -40.45 -10.00 19.13
C ASP A 385 -40.26 -8.74 20.00
N PRO A 386 -40.30 -8.87 21.32
CA PRO A 386 -40.13 -7.74 22.24
C PRO A 386 -38.72 -7.12 22.16
N ALA A 387 -37.68 -7.91 21.85
CA ALA A 387 -36.31 -7.40 21.67
C ALA A 387 -36.23 -6.50 20.45
N VAL A 388 -36.83 -6.88 19.31
CA VAL A 388 -36.87 -6.02 18.10
C VAL A 388 -37.61 -4.71 18.39
N ARG A 389 -38.75 -4.77 19.11
CA ARG A 389 -39.49 -3.55 19.51
C ARG A 389 -38.63 -2.64 20.41
N ALA A 390 -37.86 -3.21 21.32
CA ALA A 390 -36.97 -2.46 22.19
C ALA A 390 -35.83 -1.81 21.40
N TRP A 391 -35.17 -2.53 20.50
CA TRP A 391 -34.12 -2.00 19.63
C TRP A 391 -34.62 -0.92 18.68
N ALA A 392 -35.82 -1.09 18.13
CA ALA A 392 -36.44 -0.09 17.27
C ALA A 392 -36.68 1.23 18.04
N ARG A 393 -37.27 1.16 19.24
CA ARG A 393 -37.47 2.34 20.11
C ARG A 393 -36.16 3.02 20.50
N TYR A 394 -35.15 2.23 20.87
CA TYR A 394 -33.83 2.76 21.21
C TYR A 394 -33.16 3.48 20.02
N ALA A 395 -33.23 2.90 18.80
CA ALA A 395 -32.66 3.51 17.61
C ALA A 395 -33.39 4.79 17.18
N LEU A 396 -34.73 4.79 17.28
CA LEU A 396 -35.57 5.98 16.99
C LEU A 396 -35.33 7.12 17.98
N ALA A 397 -35.12 6.82 19.25
CA ALA A 397 -34.85 7.82 20.28
C ALA A 397 -33.50 8.56 20.06
N ARG A 398 -32.51 7.87 19.48
CA ARG A 398 -31.21 8.47 19.09
C ARG A 398 -31.28 9.29 17.81
N GLY A 399 -32.35 9.13 17.03
CA GLY A 399 -32.56 9.81 15.75
C GLY A 399 -31.53 9.46 14.68
N PRO A 400 -31.75 9.85 13.42
CA PRO A 400 -30.71 9.83 12.41
C PRO A 400 -29.56 10.70 12.92
N VAL A 401 -28.33 10.22 12.79
CA VAL A 401 -27.13 11.01 13.11
C VAL A 401 -27.20 12.28 12.26
N ARG A 402 -27.84 13.32 12.78
CA ARG A 402 -27.79 14.64 12.19
C ARG A 402 -26.33 15.08 12.27
N ALA A 403 -25.74 15.35 11.10
CA ALA A 403 -24.62 16.26 11.06
C ALA A 403 -25.12 17.52 11.77
N THR A 404 -24.67 17.76 13.00
CA THR A 404 -25.01 18.93 13.80
C THR A 404 -24.67 20.14 12.94
N PRO A 405 -25.66 21.01 12.59
CA PRO A 405 -25.30 22.28 11.99
C PRO A 405 -24.50 23.04 13.03
N LEU A 406 -23.30 23.48 12.64
CA LEU A 406 -22.48 24.37 13.45
C LEU A 406 -23.33 25.59 13.84
N PRO A 407 -23.23 26.07 15.09
CA PRO A 407 -23.88 27.31 15.50
C PRO A 407 -23.39 28.42 14.56
N ARG A 408 -24.33 29.15 13.99
CA ARG A 408 -24.07 30.39 13.24
C ARG A 408 -23.65 31.42 14.29
N SER A 409 -22.36 31.79 14.29
CA SER A 409 -21.85 33.00 14.91
C SER A 409 -21.97 34.17 13.95
#